data_46f6367d857673646ba30fdb9b40f35f
#
_entry.id   46f6367d857673646ba30fdb9b40f35f
#
_cell.length_a   1.000
_cell.length_b   1.000
_cell.length_c   1.000
_cell.angle_alpha   90.00
_cell.angle_beta   90.00
_cell.angle_gamma   90.00
#
_symmetry.space_group_name_H-M   'P 1'
#
loop_
_entity.id
_entity.type
_entity.pdbx_description
1 polymer ?
#
loop_
_entity_poly.entity_id
_entity_poly.type
_entity_poly.pdbx_seq_one_letter_code
_entity_poly.pdbx_strand_id
1 'polypeptide(L)'
;MDDLERQAAQALAGIEQADTLDTLESLRVGLLGKSGIVTSALKTLGTLAPEQRKARGAEVNRVKDRLVDALAARKAVLEQAELDRRLASEAIDISLPGRDGERGGIHPITRALERIASIFARLGYQRADGPEIEDDWHNFEALNFPPHHPARAMHDTFYFGDGRLLRTHTSPVQIRTMAGRQPPIRVIAPGKVYRSDSDQTHSPMFHQIEGLLVDETSSFADLKGTLAEFIRAFFERDFEMRFRPSYFPFTEPSAEVDIRWETEDGQSRWLEVLGCGMVHPNVLKNCGIDPERYTGFAFGLGVERFAMLRYGVSDLRAFFENDLRFLRQFA
;
A
#
# COMPACT_ATOMS: atom_id res chain seq x y z
N MET A 1 53.66 59.69 27.78
CA MET A 1 52.79 58.94 26.86
C MET A 1 51.83 59.97 26.32
N ASP A 2 51.75 60.11 25.02
CA ASP A 2 50.84 61.06 24.33
C ASP A 2 49.40 60.72 24.70
N ASP A 3 48.59 61.72 24.96
CA ASP A 3 47.18 61.53 25.37
C ASP A 3 46.39 60.64 24.41
N LEU A 4 46.69 60.73 23.12
CA LEU A 4 46.06 59.90 22.07
C LEU A 4 46.42 58.42 22.21
N GLU A 5 47.65 58.05 22.50
CA GLU A 5 48.04 56.66 22.74
C GLU A 5 47.43 56.08 23.99
N ARG A 6 47.26 56.85 25.06
CA ARG A 6 46.56 56.44 26.28
C ARG A 6 45.07 56.17 26.02
N GLN A 7 44.41 57.06 25.27
CA GLN A 7 43.01 56.88 24.86
C GLN A 7 42.85 55.67 23.94
N ALA A 8 43.79 55.50 23.01
CA ALA A 8 43.80 54.32 22.15
C ALA A 8 43.93 53.00 22.95
N ALA A 9 44.84 52.96 23.92
CA ALA A 9 44.99 51.76 24.78
C ALA A 9 43.73 51.43 25.55
N GLN A 10 43.05 52.44 26.09
CA GLN A 10 41.74 52.25 26.79
C GLN A 10 40.67 51.78 25.84
N ALA A 11 40.62 52.33 24.60
CA ALA A 11 39.66 51.93 23.57
C ALA A 11 39.87 50.47 23.14
N LEU A 12 41.13 50.02 22.94
CA LEU A 12 41.46 48.62 22.61
C LEU A 12 41.02 47.67 23.74
N ALA A 13 41.25 48.00 24.97
CA ALA A 13 40.75 47.22 26.11
C ALA A 13 39.22 47.14 26.14
N GLY A 14 38.53 48.23 25.85
CA GLY A 14 37.09 48.28 25.78
C GLY A 14 36.53 47.42 24.62
N ILE A 15 37.21 47.43 23.47
CA ILE A 15 36.87 46.62 22.30
C ILE A 15 37.01 45.12 22.64
N GLU A 16 38.08 44.74 23.32
CA GLU A 16 38.33 43.37 23.75
C GLU A 16 37.28 42.85 24.73
N GLN A 17 36.80 43.74 25.61
CA GLN A 17 35.80 43.40 26.64
C GLN A 17 34.36 43.48 26.15
N ALA A 18 34.10 43.96 24.93
CA ALA A 18 32.74 44.07 24.40
C ALA A 18 32.10 42.67 24.25
N ASP A 19 31.01 42.40 24.93
CA ASP A 19 30.32 41.10 24.96
C ASP A 19 29.22 40.95 23.93
N THR A 20 28.78 42.06 23.33
CA THR A 20 27.71 42.06 22.33
C THR A 20 28.06 42.93 21.12
N LEU A 21 27.44 42.60 19.98
CA LEU A 21 27.59 43.40 18.74
C LEU A 21 27.11 44.85 18.96
N ASP A 22 26.06 45.08 19.76
CA ASP A 22 25.54 46.44 20.06
C ASP A 22 26.52 47.25 20.88
N THR A 23 27.18 46.64 21.88
CA THR A 23 28.24 47.30 22.67
C THR A 23 29.42 47.66 21.77
N LEU A 24 29.82 46.71 20.90
CA LEU A 24 30.93 46.92 19.95
C LEU A 24 30.61 48.05 18.95
N GLU A 25 29.38 48.10 18.45
CA GLU A 25 28.93 49.15 17.55
C GLU A 25 28.91 50.56 18.24
N SER A 26 28.46 50.59 19.50
CA SER A 26 28.50 51.80 20.31
C SER A 26 29.92 52.29 20.50
N LEU A 27 30.89 51.42 20.75
CA LEU A 27 32.32 51.72 20.80
C LEU A 27 32.82 52.25 19.45
N ARG A 28 32.47 51.59 18.34
CA ARG A 28 32.83 52.02 17.00
C ARG A 28 32.39 53.45 16.72
N VAL A 29 31.14 53.77 17.05
CA VAL A 29 30.59 55.14 16.89
C VAL A 29 31.31 56.15 17.78
N GLY A 30 31.60 55.80 19.03
CA GLY A 30 32.33 56.67 19.96
C GLY A 30 33.78 56.91 19.55
N LEU A 31 34.41 55.98 18.86
CA LEU A 31 35.80 56.06 18.45
C LEU A 31 35.97 56.70 17.07
N LEU A 32 35.19 56.25 16.08
CA LEU A 32 35.32 56.61 14.65
C LEU A 32 34.22 57.48 14.11
N GLY A 33 33.17 57.75 14.87
CA GLY A 33 32.04 58.59 14.48
C GLY A 33 32.41 60.07 14.30
N LYS A 34 31.44 60.88 13.90
CA LYS A 34 31.64 62.33 13.61
C LYS A 34 32.24 63.16 14.79
N SER A 35 31.97 62.73 16.01
CA SER A 35 32.49 63.30 17.27
C SER A 35 33.48 62.36 17.98
N GLY A 36 33.91 61.29 17.33
CA GLY A 36 34.79 60.28 17.90
C GLY A 36 36.23 60.77 18.13
N ILE A 37 36.96 60.03 18.96
CA ILE A 37 38.33 60.37 19.39
C ILE A 37 39.23 60.53 18.17
N VAL A 38 39.19 59.63 17.18
CA VAL A 38 40.00 59.71 15.97
C VAL A 38 39.63 60.93 15.11
N THR A 39 38.35 61.19 14.93
CA THR A 39 37.84 62.30 14.15
C THR A 39 38.23 63.66 14.80
N SER A 40 38.15 63.71 16.13
CA SER A 40 38.57 64.93 16.90
C SER A 40 40.08 65.17 16.79
N ALA A 41 40.88 64.08 16.89
CA ALA A 41 42.35 64.16 16.70
C ALA A 41 42.70 64.63 15.29
N LEU A 42 41.96 64.17 14.24
CA LEU A 42 42.16 64.64 12.85
C LEU A 42 41.81 66.10 12.68
N LYS A 43 40.77 66.61 13.35
CA LYS A 43 40.41 68.04 13.29
C LYS A 43 41.47 68.94 13.88
N THR A 44 42.18 68.53 14.94
CA THR A 44 43.23 69.30 15.57
C THR A 44 44.49 69.43 14.69
N LEU A 45 44.68 68.56 13.67
CA LEU A 45 45.77 68.68 12.72
C LEU A 45 45.80 70.00 11.95
N GLY A 46 44.60 70.58 11.73
CA GLY A 46 44.48 71.83 11.02
C GLY A 46 45.14 73.04 11.72
N THR A 47 45.33 72.98 13.04
CA THR A 47 45.92 74.05 13.85
C THR A 47 47.44 73.91 14.04
N LEU A 48 48.05 72.82 13.55
CA LEU A 48 49.50 72.55 13.70
C LEU A 48 50.31 73.09 12.55
N ALA A 49 51.61 73.40 12.84
CA ALA A 49 52.61 73.82 11.80
C ALA A 49 52.80 72.70 10.74
N PRO A 50 53.10 72.99 9.47
CA PRO A 50 53.17 72.00 8.37
C PRO A 50 54.05 70.84 8.64
N GLU A 51 55.19 70.99 9.29
CA GLU A 51 56.17 69.90 9.59
C GLU A 51 55.62 68.93 10.68
N GLN A 52 54.97 69.46 11.71
CA GLN A 52 54.35 68.68 12.78
C GLN A 52 53.09 68.01 12.32
N ARG A 53 52.36 68.56 11.34
CA ARG A 53 51.13 68.02 10.78
C ARG A 53 51.32 66.65 10.15
N LYS A 54 52.44 66.46 9.38
CA LYS A 54 52.74 65.21 8.71
C LYS A 54 53.05 64.10 9.71
N ALA A 55 53.85 64.33 10.71
CA ALA A 55 54.19 63.37 11.74
C ALA A 55 52.98 62.97 12.58
N ARG A 56 52.19 63.94 13.06
CA ARG A 56 51.02 63.73 13.87
C ARG A 56 49.89 63.04 13.06
N GLY A 57 49.74 63.39 11.76
CA GLY A 57 48.78 62.71 10.86
C GLY A 57 49.12 61.22 10.69
N ALA A 58 50.38 60.90 10.54
CA ALA A 58 50.80 59.50 10.45
C ALA A 58 50.52 58.70 11.73
N GLU A 59 50.67 59.31 12.89
CA GLU A 59 50.38 58.73 14.19
C GLU A 59 48.86 58.48 14.38
N VAL A 60 48.01 59.48 14.08
CA VAL A 60 46.56 59.34 14.14
C VAL A 60 46.06 58.24 13.20
N ASN A 61 46.63 58.14 12.01
CA ASN A 61 46.29 57.08 11.06
C ASN A 61 46.69 55.68 11.61
N ARG A 62 47.86 55.53 12.20
CA ARG A 62 48.28 54.26 12.82
C ARG A 62 47.34 53.84 13.95
N VAL A 63 46.92 54.78 14.79
CA VAL A 63 45.96 54.55 15.87
C VAL A 63 44.58 54.13 15.27
N LYS A 64 44.12 54.88 14.24
CA LYS A 64 42.88 54.52 13.53
C LYS A 64 42.90 53.12 12.96
N ASP A 65 43.97 52.73 12.27
CA ASP A 65 44.07 51.43 11.65
C ASP A 65 44.08 50.32 12.70
N ARG A 66 44.84 50.49 13.81
CA ARG A 66 44.81 49.54 14.96
C ARG A 66 43.39 49.39 15.56
N LEU A 67 42.65 50.49 15.71
CA LEU A 67 41.26 50.43 16.23
C LEU A 67 40.29 49.78 15.25
N VAL A 68 40.45 50.05 13.95
CA VAL A 68 39.62 49.40 12.88
C VAL A 68 39.84 47.91 12.86
N ASP A 69 41.15 47.50 12.89
CA ASP A 69 41.48 46.10 12.87
C ASP A 69 40.97 45.35 14.14
N ALA A 70 41.12 46.00 15.30
CA ALA A 70 40.63 45.40 16.56
C ALA A 70 39.10 45.28 16.58
N LEU A 71 38.37 46.29 16.08
CA LEU A 71 36.92 46.27 15.93
C LEU A 71 36.46 45.14 15.00
N ALA A 72 37.16 44.99 13.84
CA ALA A 72 36.84 43.96 12.86
C ALA A 72 37.10 42.55 13.45
N ALA A 73 38.22 42.37 14.11
CA ALA A 73 38.55 41.09 14.76
C ALA A 73 37.53 40.70 15.84
N ARG A 74 37.19 41.65 16.72
CA ARG A 74 36.19 41.41 17.80
C ARG A 74 34.81 41.15 17.23
N LYS A 75 34.40 41.86 16.19
CA LYS A 75 33.13 41.63 15.49
C LYS A 75 33.04 40.20 14.97
N ALA A 76 34.07 39.72 14.29
CA ALA A 76 34.08 38.37 13.77
C ALA A 76 33.93 37.29 14.88
N VAL A 77 34.60 37.53 16.04
CA VAL A 77 34.47 36.63 17.20
C VAL A 77 33.05 36.60 17.75
N LEU A 78 32.42 37.77 17.87
CA LEU A 78 31.05 37.91 18.41
C LEU A 78 30.01 37.32 17.43
N GLU A 79 30.16 37.55 16.12
CA GLU A 79 29.31 36.96 15.08
C GLU A 79 29.43 35.44 15.08
N GLN A 80 30.63 34.89 15.21
CA GLN A 80 30.84 33.42 15.29
C GLN A 80 30.19 32.86 16.56
N ALA A 81 30.40 33.48 17.71
CA ALA A 81 29.79 33.07 18.96
C ALA A 81 28.26 33.07 18.94
N GLU A 82 27.66 34.06 18.26
CA GLU A 82 26.22 34.13 18.08
C GLU A 82 25.71 33.06 17.13
N LEU A 83 26.44 32.79 16.03
CA LEU A 83 26.14 31.70 15.12
C LEU A 83 26.20 30.34 15.83
N ASP A 84 27.28 30.09 16.59
CA ASP A 84 27.46 28.84 17.32
C ASP A 84 26.34 28.62 18.35
N ARG A 85 25.93 29.68 19.05
CA ARG A 85 24.80 29.63 20.00
C ARG A 85 23.49 29.30 19.31
N ARG A 86 23.24 29.95 18.15
CA ARG A 86 22.05 29.66 17.35
C ARG A 86 22.04 28.22 16.82
N LEU A 87 23.16 27.75 16.26
CA LEU A 87 23.27 26.39 15.78
C LEU A 87 23.06 25.37 16.90
N ALA A 88 23.60 25.63 18.10
CA ALA A 88 23.37 24.77 19.25
C ALA A 88 21.90 24.74 19.70
N SER A 89 21.21 25.88 19.65
CA SER A 89 19.80 25.97 20.04
C SER A 89 18.85 25.38 18.98
N GLU A 90 19.24 25.39 17.71
CA GLU A 90 18.48 24.84 16.58
C GLU A 90 18.83 23.37 16.31
N ALA A 91 19.75 22.75 17.08
CA ALA A 91 20.12 21.37 16.91
C ALA A 91 18.92 20.44 17.15
N ILE A 92 18.60 19.63 16.17
CA ILE A 92 17.52 18.64 16.23
C ILE A 92 18.16 17.25 16.41
N ASP A 93 17.67 16.49 17.36
CA ASP A 93 18.06 15.08 17.49
C ASP A 93 17.49 14.26 16.32
N ILE A 94 18.37 13.95 15.36
CA ILE A 94 18.04 13.14 14.19
C ILE A 94 18.11 11.63 14.46
N SER A 95 18.48 11.20 15.67
CA SER A 95 18.47 9.78 16.05
C SER A 95 17.05 9.27 16.37
N LEU A 96 16.12 10.19 16.66
CA LEU A 96 14.73 9.81 16.84
C LEU A 96 14.14 9.37 15.49
N PRO A 97 13.35 8.28 15.46
CA PRO A 97 12.69 7.86 14.25
C PRO A 97 11.77 8.98 13.76
N GLY A 98 11.80 9.26 12.46
CA GLY A 98 10.84 10.16 11.82
C GLY A 98 9.41 9.67 12.05
N ARG A 99 8.42 10.48 11.66
CA ARG A 99 7.04 10.01 11.62
C ARG A 99 7.02 8.82 10.67
N ASP A 100 6.62 7.64 11.17
CA ASP A 100 6.42 6.47 10.34
C ASP A 100 5.46 6.84 9.21
N GLY A 101 5.95 6.76 7.98
CA GLY A 101 5.07 6.80 6.82
C GLY A 101 4.08 5.63 6.93
N GLU A 102 2.82 5.86 6.69
CA GLU A 102 1.83 4.79 6.67
C GLU A 102 2.28 3.73 5.65
N ARG A 103 2.59 2.53 6.14
CA ARG A 103 2.89 1.39 5.28
C ARG A 103 1.56 0.86 4.75
N GLY A 104 1.42 0.84 3.42
CA GLY A 104 0.29 0.20 2.78
C GLY A 104 0.42 -1.33 2.90
N GLY A 105 -0.73 -2.01 2.91
CA GLY A 105 -0.82 -3.48 2.88
C GLY A 105 -1.55 -3.96 1.62
N ILE A 106 -1.43 -5.26 1.33
CA ILE A 106 -2.23 -5.91 0.29
C ILE A 106 -3.62 -6.15 0.86
N HIS A 107 -4.65 -5.76 0.11
CA HIS A 107 -6.05 -5.98 0.49
C HIS A 107 -6.34 -7.45 0.82
N PRO A 108 -7.08 -7.78 1.89
CA PRO A 108 -7.29 -9.16 2.33
C PRO A 108 -7.92 -10.08 1.27
N ILE A 109 -8.80 -9.57 0.41
CA ILE A 109 -9.33 -10.34 -0.72
C ILE A 109 -8.24 -10.67 -1.73
N THR A 110 -7.36 -9.71 -2.06
CA THR A 110 -6.22 -9.97 -2.95
C THR A 110 -5.29 -11.03 -2.35
N ARG A 111 -4.98 -10.95 -1.06
CA ARG A 111 -4.18 -11.98 -0.35
C ARG A 111 -4.84 -13.36 -0.43
N ALA A 112 -6.17 -13.43 -0.24
CA ALA A 112 -6.90 -14.69 -0.35
C ALA A 112 -6.85 -15.25 -1.78
N LEU A 113 -7.09 -14.42 -2.79
CA LEU A 113 -6.98 -14.78 -4.21
C LEU A 113 -5.60 -15.34 -4.57
N GLU A 114 -4.54 -14.62 -4.21
CA GLU A 114 -3.16 -15.04 -4.47
C GLU A 114 -2.81 -16.35 -3.75
N ARG A 115 -3.26 -16.49 -2.50
CA ARG A 115 -3.06 -17.72 -1.74
C ARG A 115 -3.75 -18.91 -2.39
N ILE A 116 -5.03 -18.77 -2.78
CA ILE A 116 -5.78 -19.82 -3.47
C ILE A 116 -5.09 -20.18 -4.79
N ALA A 117 -4.75 -19.16 -5.60
CA ALA A 117 -4.07 -19.37 -6.88
C ALA A 117 -2.72 -20.10 -6.70
N SER A 118 -1.94 -19.72 -5.68
CA SER A 118 -0.66 -20.37 -5.37
C SER A 118 -0.84 -21.86 -4.95
N ILE A 119 -1.88 -22.17 -4.19
CA ILE A 119 -2.17 -23.56 -3.79
C ILE A 119 -2.50 -24.41 -5.03
N PHE A 120 -3.42 -23.91 -5.88
CA PHE A 120 -3.79 -24.64 -7.09
C PHE A 120 -2.65 -24.72 -8.13
N ALA A 121 -1.79 -23.71 -8.21
CA ALA A 121 -0.59 -23.78 -9.05
C ALA A 121 0.34 -24.94 -8.63
N ARG A 122 0.51 -25.18 -7.32
CA ARG A 122 1.26 -26.32 -6.80
C ARG A 122 0.59 -27.68 -7.10
N LEU A 123 -0.74 -27.68 -7.25
CA LEU A 123 -1.52 -28.83 -7.69
C LEU A 123 -1.55 -28.99 -9.22
N GLY A 124 -0.78 -28.17 -9.95
CA GLY A 124 -0.65 -28.23 -11.40
C GLY A 124 -1.75 -27.51 -12.19
N TYR A 125 -2.57 -26.69 -11.56
CA TYR A 125 -3.57 -25.89 -12.24
C TYR A 125 -2.95 -24.63 -12.83
N GLN A 126 -3.31 -24.30 -14.05
CA GLN A 126 -2.98 -23.03 -14.72
C GLN A 126 -4.08 -22.01 -14.46
N ARG A 127 -3.72 -20.75 -14.34
CA ARG A 127 -4.70 -19.65 -14.30
C ARG A 127 -5.21 -19.35 -15.70
N ALA A 128 -6.54 -19.28 -15.83
CA ALA A 128 -7.23 -18.82 -17.04
C ALA A 128 -8.01 -17.53 -16.71
N ASP A 129 -8.00 -16.59 -17.62
CA ASP A 129 -8.72 -15.32 -17.51
C ASP A 129 -9.75 -15.19 -18.64
N GLY A 130 -10.82 -14.43 -18.41
CA GLY A 130 -11.85 -14.17 -19.41
C GLY A 130 -12.63 -12.88 -19.11
N PRO A 131 -13.48 -12.43 -20.03
CA PRO A 131 -14.21 -11.18 -19.91
C PRO A 131 -15.23 -11.20 -18.77
N GLU A 132 -15.49 -10.03 -18.19
CA GLU A 132 -16.56 -9.83 -17.20
C GLU A 132 -17.93 -9.63 -17.86
N ILE A 133 -17.93 -9.08 -19.10
CA ILE A 133 -19.13 -8.94 -19.92
C ILE A 133 -19.20 -10.14 -20.86
N GLU A 134 -20.26 -10.90 -20.76
CA GLU A 134 -20.44 -12.18 -21.43
C GLU A 134 -21.72 -12.18 -22.29
N ASP A 135 -21.78 -13.16 -23.16
CA ASP A 135 -23.01 -13.53 -23.86
C ASP A 135 -23.76 -14.65 -23.11
N ASP A 136 -25.01 -14.83 -23.48
CA ASP A 136 -25.89 -15.82 -22.89
C ASP A 136 -25.40 -17.26 -23.12
N TRP A 137 -24.76 -17.54 -24.26
CA TRP A 137 -24.27 -18.87 -24.58
C TRP A 137 -23.16 -19.32 -23.62
N HIS A 138 -22.14 -18.48 -23.41
CA HIS A 138 -21.04 -18.81 -22.51
C HIS A 138 -21.48 -18.86 -21.04
N ASN A 139 -22.37 -17.95 -20.63
CA ASN A 139 -22.78 -17.87 -19.24
C ASN A 139 -23.85 -18.91 -18.83
N PHE A 140 -24.65 -19.40 -19.78
CA PHE A 140 -25.76 -20.29 -19.49
C PHE A 140 -25.89 -21.50 -20.42
N GLU A 141 -26.05 -21.32 -21.74
CA GLU A 141 -26.41 -22.40 -22.65
C GLU A 141 -25.34 -23.49 -22.72
N ALA A 142 -24.09 -23.11 -22.89
CA ALA A 142 -22.95 -24.04 -22.95
C ALA A 142 -22.76 -24.82 -21.63
N LEU A 143 -23.23 -24.23 -20.52
CA LEU A 143 -23.23 -24.82 -19.18
C LEU A 143 -24.50 -25.67 -18.89
N ASN A 144 -25.19 -26.10 -19.93
CA ASN A 144 -26.38 -26.95 -19.84
C ASN A 144 -27.61 -26.28 -19.16
N PHE A 145 -27.68 -24.92 -19.21
CA PHE A 145 -28.86 -24.16 -18.81
C PHE A 145 -29.74 -23.87 -20.03
N PRO A 146 -30.79 -24.63 -20.30
CA PRO A 146 -31.69 -24.32 -21.39
C PRO A 146 -32.47 -23.00 -21.11
N PRO A 147 -33.03 -22.34 -22.17
CA PRO A 147 -33.63 -21.00 -22.04
C PRO A 147 -34.68 -20.85 -20.95
N HIS A 148 -35.43 -21.89 -20.66
CA HIS A 148 -36.51 -21.88 -19.66
C HIS A 148 -36.19 -22.71 -18.40
N HIS A 149 -34.93 -23.04 -18.15
CA HIS A 149 -34.54 -23.82 -16.98
C HIS A 149 -34.76 -22.99 -15.69
N PRO A 150 -35.41 -23.55 -14.66
CA PRO A 150 -35.70 -22.82 -13.42
C PRO A 150 -34.44 -22.26 -12.73
N ALA A 151 -33.33 -23.00 -12.76
CA ALA A 151 -32.07 -22.56 -12.17
C ALA A 151 -31.48 -21.31 -12.85
N ARG A 152 -31.88 -21.03 -14.15
CA ARG A 152 -31.45 -19.82 -14.87
C ARG A 152 -32.14 -18.57 -14.31
N ALA A 153 -33.40 -18.68 -13.88
CA ALA A 153 -34.15 -17.59 -13.26
C ALA A 153 -33.67 -17.27 -11.82
N MET A 154 -32.93 -18.18 -11.19
CA MET A 154 -32.39 -17.98 -9.83
C MET A 154 -31.11 -17.12 -9.82
N HIS A 155 -30.53 -16.84 -10.97
CA HIS A 155 -29.41 -15.93 -11.10
C HIS A 155 -29.97 -14.53 -11.39
N ASP A 156 -29.97 -13.68 -10.38
CA ASP A 156 -30.29 -12.25 -10.52
C ASP A 156 -29.21 -11.58 -11.36
N THR A 157 -29.43 -11.62 -12.68
CA THR A 157 -28.43 -11.28 -13.68
C THR A 157 -28.59 -9.83 -14.13
N PHE A 158 -27.48 -9.10 -14.22
CA PHE A 158 -27.45 -7.77 -14.84
C PHE A 158 -27.30 -7.89 -16.36
N TYR A 159 -28.35 -7.57 -17.09
CA TYR A 159 -28.37 -7.56 -18.56
C TYR A 159 -28.15 -6.17 -19.13
N PHE A 160 -27.39 -6.11 -20.22
CA PHE A 160 -27.32 -4.93 -21.06
C PHE A 160 -28.44 -4.93 -22.12
N GLY A 161 -28.76 -3.74 -22.67
CA GLY A 161 -29.83 -3.59 -23.64
C GLY A 161 -29.59 -4.33 -24.98
N ASP A 162 -28.38 -4.80 -25.25
CA ASP A 162 -28.01 -5.58 -26.43
C ASP A 162 -27.97 -7.10 -26.19
N GLY A 163 -28.46 -7.56 -25.04
CA GLY A 163 -28.53 -8.98 -24.67
C GLY A 163 -27.25 -9.55 -24.05
N ARG A 164 -26.17 -8.78 -23.93
CA ARG A 164 -25.01 -9.15 -23.13
C ARG A 164 -25.33 -9.01 -21.64
N LEU A 165 -24.51 -9.60 -20.81
CA LEU A 165 -24.71 -9.61 -19.37
C LEU A 165 -23.37 -9.50 -18.61
N LEU A 166 -23.46 -9.10 -17.34
CA LEU A 166 -22.35 -9.28 -16.40
C LEU A 166 -22.35 -10.74 -15.92
N ARG A 167 -21.21 -11.44 -16.04
CA ARG A 167 -21.11 -12.86 -15.69
C ARG A 167 -21.51 -13.10 -14.23
N THR A 168 -22.33 -14.11 -14.01
CA THR A 168 -22.86 -14.48 -12.69
C THR A 168 -21.96 -15.47 -11.94
N HIS A 169 -21.02 -16.06 -12.63
CA HIS A 169 -19.97 -16.97 -12.16
C HIS A 169 -18.76 -16.94 -13.11
N THR A 170 -17.68 -17.60 -12.76
CA THR A 170 -16.49 -17.64 -13.62
C THR A 170 -16.47 -18.85 -14.58
N SER A 171 -17.53 -19.67 -14.62
CA SER A 171 -17.67 -20.83 -15.51
C SER A 171 -17.56 -20.48 -17.01
N PRO A 172 -17.95 -19.27 -17.52
CA PRO A 172 -17.70 -18.88 -18.91
C PRO A 172 -16.22 -19.03 -19.31
N VAL A 173 -15.29 -18.77 -18.37
CA VAL A 173 -13.86 -18.95 -18.63
C VAL A 173 -13.50 -20.42 -18.84
N GLN A 174 -14.18 -21.34 -18.14
CA GLN A 174 -14.02 -22.77 -18.34
C GLN A 174 -14.50 -23.18 -19.73
N ILE A 175 -15.68 -22.69 -20.16
CA ILE A 175 -16.21 -22.92 -21.52
C ILE A 175 -15.24 -22.42 -22.57
N ARG A 176 -14.77 -21.19 -22.48
CA ARG A 176 -13.78 -20.62 -23.41
C ARG A 176 -12.49 -21.42 -23.46
N THR A 177 -12.04 -21.93 -22.29
CA THR A 177 -10.86 -22.76 -22.18
C THR A 177 -11.05 -24.11 -22.88
N MET A 178 -12.17 -24.77 -22.65
CA MET A 178 -12.49 -26.07 -23.28
C MET A 178 -12.71 -25.95 -24.79
N ALA A 179 -13.37 -24.89 -25.24
CA ALA A 179 -13.56 -24.64 -26.67
C ALA A 179 -12.26 -24.33 -27.42
N GLY A 180 -11.26 -23.78 -26.72
CA GLY A 180 -9.98 -23.36 -27.31
C GLY A 180 -8.88 -24.43 -27.31
N ARG A 181 -9.05 -25.58 -26.61
CA ARG A 181 -8.02 -26.60 -26.51
C ARG A 181 -8.57 -27.99 -26.15
N GLN A 182 -7.81 -29.01 -26.50
CA GLN A 182 -8.12 -30.41 -26.16
C GLN A 182 -7.59 -30.80 -24.76
N PRO A 183 -8.21 -31.75 -24.07
CA PRO A 183 -7.68 -32.33 -22.85
C PRO A 183 -6.27 -32.95 -23.04
N PRO A 184 -5.44 -33.00 -21.99
CA PRO A 184 -5.81 -32.71 -20.61
C PRO A 184 -5.88 -31.22 -20.31
N ILE A 185 -6.92 -30.82 -19.55
CA ILE A 185 -7.17 -29.44 -19.13
C ILE A 185 -7.15 -29.43 -17.59
N ARG A 186 -6.39 -28.50 -17.02
CA ARG A 186 -6.37 -28.28 -15.56
C ARG A 186 -6.19 -26.78 -15.31
N VAL A 187 -7.28 -26.10 -14.97
CA VAL A 187 -7.29 -24.64 -14.84
C VAL A 187 -8.08 -24.18 -13.63
N ILE A 188 -7.71 -23.00 -13.12
CA ILE A 188 -8.54 -22.20 -12.24
C ILE A 188 -8.90 -20.89 -12.95
N ALA A 189 -10.10 -20.39 -12.72
CA ALA A 189 -10.62 -19.13 -13.26
C ALA A 189 -10.99 -18.18 -12.12
N PRO A 190 -10.05 -17.37 -11.60
CA PRO A 190 -10.35 -16.33 -10.63
C PRO A 190 -10.96 -15.12 -11.32
N GLY A 191 -11.91 -14.47 -10.68
CA GLY A 191 -12.46 -13.23 -11.22
C GLY A 191 -13.63 -12.65 -10.43
N LYS A 192 -14.01 -11.44 -10.79
CA LYS A 192 -15.21 -10.79 -10.30
C LYS A 192 -16.44 -11.39 -10.98
N VAL A 193 -17.50 -11.50 -10.22
CA VAL A 193 -18.81 -11.96 -10.68
C VAL A 193 -19.90 -11.06 -10.10
N TYR A 194 -21.07 -11.06 -10.71
CA TYR A 194 -22.09 -10.06 -10.48
C TYR A 194 -23.46 -10.73 -10.32
N ARG A 195 -24.16 -10.41 -9.23
CA ARG A 195 -25.53 -10.88 -8.96
C ARG A 195 -26.33 -9.74 -8.35
N SER A 196 -27.61 -9.62 -8.71
CA SER A 196 -28.48 -8.55 -8.19
C SER A 196 -28.96 -8.85 -6.77
N ASP A 197 -28.02 -9.19 -5.87
CA ASP A 197 -28.32 -9.54 -4.48
C ASP A 197 -27.42 -8.70 -3.55
N SER A 198 -28.00 -8.22 -2.43
CA SER A 198 -27.26 -7.36 -1.49
C SER A 198 -27.83 -7.46 -0.08
N ASP A 199 -27.06 -8.13 0.81
CA ASP A 199 -27.34 -8.20 2.25
C ASP A 199 -26.02 -8.28 3.05
N GLN A 200 -26.05 -8.71 4.31
CA GLN A 200 -24.84 -8.86 5.16
C GLN A 200 -23.87 -9.95 4.65
N THR A 201 -24.34 -10.86 3.83
CA THR A 201 -23.62 -12.02 3.32
C THR A 201 -23.49 -12.02 1.80
N HIS A 202 -24.16 -11.09 1.12
CA HIS A 202 -24.18 -10.95 -0.32
C HIS A 202 -23.82 -9.51 -0.74
N SER A 203 -23.04 -9.40 -1.80
CA SER A 203 -22.68 -8.15 -2.45
C SER A 203 -23.01 -8.26 -3.95
N PRO A 204 -23.47 -7.19 -4.59
CA PRO A 204 -23.74 -7.18 -6.04
C PRO A 204 -22.52 -7.56 -6.88
N MET A 205 -21.33 -7.33 -6.36
CA MET A 205 -20.06 -7.79 -6.92
C MET A 205 -19.28 -8.54 -5.84
N PHE A 206 -18.79 -9.71 -6.18
CA PHE A 206 -17.88 -10.50 -5.32
C PHE A 206 -16.86 -11.25 -6.17
N HIS A 207 -15.91 -11.92 -5.53
CA HIS A 207 -14.87 -12.67 -6.22
C HIS A 207 -15.15 -14.17 -6.12
N GLN A 208 -15.01 -14.85 -7.24
CA GLN A 208 -15.14 -16.29 -7.32
C GLN A 208 -13.89 -16.90 -7.93
N ILE A 209 -13.54 -18.09 -7.48
CA ILE A 209 -12.58 -18.96 -8.18
C ILE A 209 -13.28 -20.25 -8.50
N GLU A 210 -13.27 -20.61 -9.77
CA GLU A 210 -13.69 -21.92 -10.20
C GLU A 210 -12.51 -22.72 -10.73
N GLY A 211 -12.51 -24.01 -10.49
CA GLY A 211 -11.53 -24.94 -11.00
C GLY A 211 -12.15 -25.95 -11.92
N LEU A 212 -11.41 -26.34 -12.94
CA LEU A 212 -11.79 -27.38 -13.91
C LEU A 212 -10.60 -28.30 -14.15
N LEU A 213 -10.88 -29.60 -14.09
CA LEU A 213 -9.99 -30.63 -14.57
C LEU A 213 -10.76 -31.51 -15.56
N VAL A 214 -10.19 -31.75 -16.74
CA VAL A 214 -10.73 -32.68 -17.76
C VAL A 214 -9.58 -33.52 -18.27
N ASP A 215 -9.72 -34.84 -18.16
CA ASP A 215 -8.80 -35.84 -18.69
C ASP A 215 -9.52 -37.18 -18.96
N GLU A 216 -8.79 -38.24 -19.20
CA GLU A 216 -9.38 -39.57 -19.51
C GLU A 216 -9.76 -40.39 -18.25
N THR A 217 -9.31 -40.00 -17.04
CA THR A 217 -9.35 -40.89 -15.88
C THR A 217 -9.89 -40.27 -14.60
N SER A 218 -10.12 -38.96 -14.58
CA SER A 218 -10.54 -38.27 -13.37
C SER A 218 -11.87 -38.75 -12.81
N SER A 219 -11.95 -38.84 -11.51
CA SER A 219 -13.07 -39.39 -10.77
C SER A 219 -13.55 -38.45 -9.67
N PHE A 220 -14.70 -38.74 -9.09
CA PHE A 220 -15.19 -38.02 -7.91
C PHE A 220 -14.26 -38.19 -6.68
N ALA A 221 -13.51 -39.29 -6.62
CA ALA A 221 -12.50 -39.45 -5.57
C ALA A 221 -11.33 -38.46 -5.73
N ASP A 222 -10.89 -38.22 -6.96
CA ASP A 222 -9.85 -37.20 -7.26
C ASP A 222 -10.32 -35.79 -6.93
N LEU A 223 -11.59 -35.49 -7.23
CA LEU A 223 -12.22 -34.23 -6.81
C LEU A 223 -12.17 -34.06 -5.28
N LYS A 224 -12.60 -35.08 -4.53
CA LYS A 224 -12.56 -35.06 -3.06
C LYS A 224 -11.14 -34.87 -2.53
N GLY A 225 -10.16 -35.58 -3.07
CA GLY A 225 -8.75 -35.43 -2.69
C GLY A 225 -8.21 -34.03 -2.96
N THR A 226 -8.50 -33.50 -4.15
CA THR A 226 -8.11 -32.13 -4.53
C THR A 226 -8.66 -31.08 -3.58
N LEU A 227 -9.95 -31.17 -3.24
CA LEU A 227 -10.61 -30.22 -2.34
C LEU A 227 -10.14 -30.37 -0.88
N ALA A 228 -9.88 -31.57 -0.41
CA ALA A 228 -9.35 -31.81 0.93
C ALA A 228 -7.95 -31.18 1.08
N GLU A 229 -7.07 -31.42 0.11
CA GLU A 229 -5.74 -30.83 0.09
C GLU A 229 -5.80 -29.30 0.00
N PHE A 230 -6.68 -28.75 -0.84
CA PHE A 230 -6.89 -27.29 -0.94
C PHE A 230 -7.32 -26.68 0.40
N ILE A 231 -8.36 -27.24 1.05
CA ILE A 231 -8.90 -26.72 2.32
C ILE A 231 -7.83 -26.78 3.41
N ARG A 232 -7.13 -27.91 3.53
CA ARG A 232 -6.01 -28.08 4.47
C ARG A 232 -4.91 -27.04 4.25
N ALA A 233 -4.49 -26.84 3.00
CA ALA A 233 -3.44 -25.89 2.66
C ALA A 233 -3.86 -24.42 2.84
N PHE A 234 -5.13 -24.11 2.58
CA PHE A 234 -5.63 -22.74 2.73
C PHE A 234 -5.74 -22.32 4.19
N PHE A 235 -6.32 -23.16 5.04
CA PHE A 235 -6.52 -22.87 6.47
C PHE A 235 -5.35 -23.30 7.36
N GLU A 236 -4.37 -24.07 6.81
CA GLU A 236 -3.22 -24.60 7.55
C GLU A 236 -3.61 -25.51 8.72
N ARG A 237 -4.74 -26.19 8.59
CA ARG A 237 -5.23 -27.19 9.53
C ARG A 237 -6.15 -28.19 8.84
N ASP A 238 -6.34 -29.34 9.48
CA ASP A 238 -7.28 -30.37 9.02
C ASP A 238 -8.72 -30.00 9.43
N PHE A 239 -9.66 -30.34 8.56
CA PHE A 239 -11.09 -30.22 8.82
C PHE A 239 -11.81 -31.53 8.56
N GLU A 240 -12.81 -31.82 9.37
CA GLU A 240 -13.82 -32.80 8.99
C GLU A 240 -14.66 -32.19 7.86
N MET A 241 -14.73 -32.91 6.74
CA MET A 241 -15.45 -32.46 5.53
C MET A 241 -16.65 -33.36 5.25
N ARG A 242 -17.71 -32.75 4.78
CA ARG A 242 -18.92 -33.45 4.36
C ARG A 242 -19.29 -33.01 2.94
N PHE A 243 -19.59 -34.00 2.08
CA PHE A 243 -20.11 -33.79 0.75
C PHE A 243 -21.60 -34.09 0.77
N ARG A 244 -22.43 -33.07 0.57
CA ARG A 244 -23.88 -33.22 0.49
C ARG A 244 -24.30 -33.26 -0.98
N PRO A 245 -25.19 -34.20 -1.41
CA PRO A 245 -25.78 -34.15 -2.75
C PRO A 245 -26.43 -32.78 -3.00
N SER A 246 -26.18 -32.24 -4.18
CA SER A 246 -26.75 -30.97 -4.65
C SER A 246 -27.09 -31.08 -6.13
N TYR A 247 -27.58 -30.01 -6.73
CA TYR A 247 -27.89 -29.95 -8.13
C TYR A 247 -27.31 -28.68 -8.77
N PHE A 248 -26.48 -28.89 -9.78
CA PHE A 248 -26.04 -27.84 -10.69
C PHE A 248 -26.25 -28.33 -12.13
N PRO A 249 -26.78 -27.50 -13.08
CA PRO A 249 -27.02 -27.95 -14.45
C PRO A 249 -25.78 -28.44 -15.18
N PHE A 250 -24.62 -27.93 -14.79
CA PHE A 250 -23.31 -28.18 -15.45
C PHE A 250 -22.52 -29.33 -14.84
N THR A 251 -23.02 -29.97 -13.77
CA THR A 251 -22.35 -31.12 -13.12
C THR A 251 -23.33 -32.24 -12.79
N GLU A 252 -22.85 -33.50 -12.90
CA GLU A 252 -23.58 -34.72 -12.50
C GLU A 252 -22.60 -35.84 -12.20
N PRO A 253 -22.49 -36.35 -10.93
CA PRO A 253 -23.18 -35.86 -9.75
C PRO A 253 -22.65 -34.50 -9.27
N SER A 254 -23.51 -33.76 -8.60
CA SER A 254 -23.18 -32.48 -7.97
C SER A 254 -23.16 -32.64 -6.45
N ALA A 255 -22.31 -31.86 -5.80
CA ALA A 255 -22.24 -31.81 -4.34
C ALA A 255 -21.88 -30.41 -3.82
N GLU A 256 -22.38 -30.09 -2.65
CA GLU A 256 -21.91 -28.99 -1.81
C GLU A 256 -20.94 -29.53 -0.75
N VAL A 257 -19.91 -28.77 -0.44
CA VAL A 257 -18.89 -29.14 0.54
C VAL A 257 -19.05 -28.30 1.78
N ASP A 258 -19.27 -28.96 2.91
CA ASP A 258 -19.26 -28.35 4.22
C ASP A 258 -18.01 -28.75 4.98
N ILE A 259 -17.49 -27.82 5.78
CA ILE A 259 -16.45 -28.07 6.78
C ILE A 259 -17.02 -27.93 8.19
N ARG A 260 -16.51 -28.71 9.12
CA ARG A 260 -16.86 -28.59 10.53
C ARG A 260 -16.07 -27.46 11.15
N TRP A 261 -16.77 -26.35 11.44
CA TRP A 261 -16.18 -25.15 11.99
C TRP A 261 -16.44 -25.05 13.49
N GLU A 262 -15.39 -24.82 14.25
CA GLU A 262 -15.50 -24.52 15.67
C GLU A 262 -15.62 -23.01 15.86
N THR A 263 -16.66 -22.59 16.54
CA THR A 263 -16.92 -21.19 16.91
C THR A 263 -16.17 -20.83 18.20
N GLU A 264 -15.96 -19.56 18.46
CA GLU A 264 -15.22 -19.06 19.64
C GLU A 264 -15.85 -19.52 20.99
N ASP A 265 -17.15 -19.79 21.02
CA ASP A 265 -17.89 -20.33 22.16
C ASP A 265 -17.76 -21.85 22.35
N GLY A 266 -16.89 -22.48 21.55
CA GLY A 266 -16.60 -23.94 21.60
C GLY A 266 -17.70 -24.81 20.97
N GLN A 267 -18.69 -24.22 20.29
CA GLN A 267 -19.69 -24.96 19.53
C GLN A 267 -19.12 -25.31 18.15
N SER A 268 -19.47 -26.47 17.64
CA SER A 268 -19.12 -26.85 16.26
C SER A 268 -20.36 -26.85 15.37
N ARG A 269 -20.22 -26.28 14.17
CA ARG A 269 -21.27 -26.24 13.16
C ARG A 269 -20.74 -26.60 11.78
N TRP A 270 -21.60 -27.13 10.93
CA TRP A 270 -21.28 -27.31 9.54
C TRP A 270 -21.44 -26.02 8.77
N LEU A 271 -20.41 -25.61 8.05
CA LEU A 271 -20.41 -24.43 7.18
C LEU A 271 -20.17 -24.86 5.75
N GLU A 272 -21.10 -24.55 4.88
CA GLU A 272 -20.90 -24.67 3.43
C GLU A 272 -19.83 -23.71 2.96
N VAL A 273 -18.89 -24.20 2.18
CA VAL A 273 -17.75 -23.40 1.70
C VAL A 273 -17.62 -23.38 0.18
N LEU A 274 -18.08 -24.41 -0.54
CA LEU A 274 -18.00 -24.48 -2.00
C LEU A 274 -18.96 -25.51 -2.61
N GLY A 275 -19.27 -25.31 -3.90
CA GLY A 275 -19.97 -26.28 -4.72
C GLY A 275 -19.00 -27.02 -5.66
N CYS A 276 -19.31 -28.27 -6.00
CA CYS A 276 -18.47 -29.09 -6.90
C CYS A 276 -19.27 -30.20 -7.58
N GLY A 277 -18.67 -30.86 -8.55
CA GLY A 277 -19.24 -32.05 -9.18
C GLY A 277 -18.43 -32.53 -10.38
N MET A 278 -18.86 -33.69 -10.94
CA MET A 278 -18.33 -34.15 -12.21
C MET A 278 -18.95 -33.33 -13.34
N VAL A 279 -18.13 -32.97 -14.33
CA VAL A 279 -18.60 -32.15 -15.47
C VAL A 279 -19.67 -32.90 -16.25
N HIS A 280 -20.82 -32.26 -16.45
CA HIS A 280 -21.93 -32.88 -17.19
C HIS A 280 -21.52 -33.18 -18.65
N PRO A 281 -21.84 -34.37 -19.20
CA PRO A 281 -21.48 -34.72 -20.57
C PRO A 281 -21.90 -33.72 -21.64
N ASN A 282 -23.04 -33.04 -21.46
CA ASN A 282 -23.51 -32.01 -22.38
C ASN A 282 -22.57 -30.82 -22.43
N VAL A 283 -21.95 -30.43 -21.30
CA VAL A 283 -20.96 -29.33 -21.24
C VAL A 283 -19.74 -29.67 -22.07
N LEU A 284 -19.23 -30.92 -21.97
CA LEU A 284 -18.13 -31.38 -22.79
C LEU A 284 -18.49 -31.37 -24.28
N LYS A 285 -19.67 -31.88 -24.64
CA LYS A 285 -20.19 -31.86 -26.03
C LYS A 285 -20.30 -30.44 -26.57
N ASN A 286 -20.84 -29.52 -25.79
CA ASN A 286 -21.01 -28.11 -26.18
C ASN A 286 -19.65 -27.44 -26.48
N CYS A 287 -18.57 -27.93 -25.85
CA CYS A 287 -17.21 -27.46 -26.08
C CYS A 287 -16.42 -28.27 -27.12
N GLY A 288 -17.06 -29.26 -27.80
CA GLY A 288 -16.39 -30.11 -28.79
C GLY A 288 -15.46 -31.17 -28.21
N ILE A 289 -15.65 -31.54 -26.96
CA ILE A 289 -14.91 -32.59 -26.25
C ILE A 289 -15.77 -33.86 -26.20
N ASP A 290 -15.19 -35.00 -26.59
CA ASP A 290 -15.88 -36.30 -26.60
C ASP A 290 -16.10 -36.83 -25.17
N PRO A 291 -17.34 -36.91 -24.64
CA PRO A 291 -17.61 -37.36 -23.28
C PRO A 291 -17.52 -38.86 -23.11
N GLU A 292 -17.41 -39.67 -24.20
CA GLU A 292 -17.15 -41.13 -24.11
C GLU A 292 -15.67 -41.39 -23.84
N ARG A 293 -14.80 -40.44 -24.21
CA ARG A 293 -13.35 -40.55 -23.98
C ARG A 293 -12.89 -39.80 -22.76
N TYR A 294 -13.46 -38.63 -22.51
CA TYR A 294 -13.00 -37.68 -21.48
C TYR A 294 -14.04 -37.55 -20.39
N THR A 295 -13.53 -37.41 -19.17
CA THR A 295 -14.30 -37.11 -17.99
C THR A 295 -13.66 -35.87 -17.30
N GLY A 296 -14.35 -35.28 -16.35
CA GLY A 296 -13.77 -34.14 -15.63
C GLY A 296 -14.56 -33.80 -14.38
N PHE A 297 -13.98 -32.97 -13.56
CA PHE A 297 -14.66 -32.38 -12.43
C PHE A 297 -14.45 -30.85 -12.37
N ALA A 298 -15.39 -30.18 -11.75
CA ALA A 298 -15.35 -28.75 -11.51
C ALA A 298 -15.74 -28.44 -10.07
N PHE A 299 -15.27 -27.28 -9.59
CA PHE A 299 -15.64 -26.73 -8.29
C PHE A 299 -15.64 -25.22 -8.35
N GLY A 300 -16.42 -24.56 -7.47
CA GLY A 300 -16.50 -23.12 -7.39
C GLY A 300 -16.64 -22.64 -5.96
N LEU A 301 -15.89 -21.59 -5.59
CA LEU A 301 -15.88 -20.99 -4.25
C LEU A 301 -15.89 -19.47 -4.30
N GLY A 302 -16.59 -18.86 -3.35
CA GLY A 302 -16.57 -17.42 -3.11
C GLY A 302 -15.36 -17.03 -2.25
N VAL A 303 -14.52 -16.15 -2.79
CA VAL A 303 -13.24 -15.77 -2.14
C VAL A 303 -13.49 -15.06 -0.82
N GLU A 304 -14.51 -14.21 -0.76
CA GLU A 304 -14.90 -13.48 0.45
C GLU A 304 -15.25 -14.42 1.58
N ARG A 305 -15.96 -15.53 1.29
CA ARG A 305 -16.30 -16.53 2.31
C ARG A 305 -15.05 -17.13 2.94
N PHE A 306 -14.06 -17.47 2.14
CA PHE A 306 -12.79 -17.99 2.60
C PHE A 306 -11.98 -16.94 3.37
N ALA A 307 -11.97 -15.70 2.90
CA ALA A 307 -11.31 -14.59 3.59
C ALA A 307 -11.97 -14.29 4.95
N MET A 308 -13.32 -14.25 5.01
CA MET A 308 -14.06 -14.07 6.27
C MET A 308 -13.69 -15.13 7.30
N LEU A 309 -13.68 -16.40 6.89
CA LEU A 309 -13.34 -17.50 7.80
C LEU A 309 -11.87 -17.47 8.24
N ARG A 310 -10.93 -17.12 7.33
CA ARG A 310 -9.50 -17.07 7.66
C ARG A 310 -9.15 -15.92 8.57
N TYR A 311 -9.76 -14.76 8.37
CA TYR A 311 -9.42 -13.52 9.07
C TYR A 311 -10.39 -13.17 10.21
N GLY A 312 -11.41 -13.99 10.47
CA GLY A 312 -12.39 -13.72 11.53
C GLY A 312 -13.31 -12.52 11.25
N VAL A 313 -13.55 -12.20 9.96
CA VAL A 313 -14.42 -11.09 9.58
C VAL A 313 -15.86 -11.56 9.52
N SER A 314 -16.73 -10.95 10.31
CA SER A 314 -18.14 -11.36 10.44
C SER A 314 -19.08 -10.72 9.42
N ASP A 315 -18.67 -9.62 8.79
CA ASP A 315 -19.47 -8.84 7.83
C ASP A 315 -18.71 -8.66 6.52
N LEU A 316 -19.24 -9.21 5.43
CA LEU A 316 -18.64 -9.16 4.10
C LEU A 316 -18.44 -7.71 3.61
N ARG A 317 -19.33 -6.79 3.98
CA ARG A 317 -19.30 -5.39 3.54
C ARG A 317 -18.01 -4.68 3.95
N ALA A 318 -17.40 -5.09 5.07
CA ALA A 318 -16.12 -4.53 5.54
C ALA A 318 -15.00 -4.60 4.50
N PHE A 319 -15.03 -5.59 3.60
CA PHE A 319 -14.07 -5.70 2.50
C PHE A 319 -14.26 -4.65 1.40
N PHE A 320 -15.41 -4.01 1.31
CA PHE A 320 -15.80 -3.11 0.22
C PHE A 320 -16.01 -1.65 0.65
N GLU A 321 -16.16 -1.39 1.96
CA GLU A 321 -16.43 -0.04 2.49
C GLU A 321 -15.19 0.86 2.51
N ASN A 322 -14.00 0.33 2.25
CA ASN A 322 -12.74 1.06 2.22
C ASN A 322 -12.42 1.80 3.53
N ASP A 323 -12.84 1.25 4.69
CA ASP A 323 -12.52 1.80 6.00
C ASP A 323 -11.03 1.55 6.31
N LEU A 324 -10.25 2.63 6.44
CA LEU A 324 -8.82 2.54 6.72
C LEU A 324 -8.50 1.88 8.06
N ARG A 325 -9.40 1.96 9.06
CA ARG A 325 -9.22 1.29 10.36
C ARG A 325 -9.27 -0.23 10.19
N PHE A 326 -10.14 -0.71 9.30
CA PHE A 326 -10.21 -2.12 8.93
C PHE A 326 -8.99 -2.53 8.11
N LEU A 327 -8.64 -1.78 7.06
CA LEU A 327 -7.57 -2.12 6.14
C LEU A 327 -6.18 -2.10 6.79
N ARG A 328 -5.95 -1.20 7.76
CA ARG A 328 -4.67 -1.12 8.52
C ARG A 328 -4.36 -2.39 9.33
N GLN A 329 -5.36 -3.21 9.65
CA GLN A 329 -5.15 -4.49 10.33
C GLN A 329 -4.45 -5.53 9.45
N PHE A 330 -4.37 -5.28 8.14
CA PHE A 330 -3.73 -6.14 7.14
C PHE A 330 -2.44 -5.55 6.56
N ALA A 331 -1.96 -4.41 7.08
CA ALA A 331 -0.75 -3.73 6.63
C ALA A 331 0.54 -4.46 7.06
#